data_73d6661113366762bc01135cd5d8422b
#
_entry.id   73d6661113366762bc01135cd5d8422b
#
_cell.length_a   1.000
_cell.length_b   1.000
_cell.length_c   1.000
_cell.angle_alpha   90.00
_cell.angle_beta   90.00
_cell.angle_gamma   90.00
#
_symmetry.space_group_name_H-M   'P 1'
#
loop_
_entity.id
_entity.type
_entity.pdbx_description
1 polymer ?
#
loop_
_entity_poly.entity_id
_entity_poly.type
_entity_poly.pdbx_seq_one_letter_code
_entity_poly.pdbx_strand_id
1 'polypeptide(L)'
;MNLELLRDSETANGGILGRLYVDGQFFGYTLENAAAAIPAGLFSMFARFSPKFNSFKAAIDVPGREYIMFHGGNTPGDSAGCPLVAKSMDADAGTIAGDLSGVLYERLKNDLEAGNVVITIRRATNWPVLLAIVGAAVYFFTR
;
A
#
# COMPACT_ATOMS: atom_id res chain seq x y z
N MET A 1 -16.46 -2.91 4.07
CA MET A 1 -15.42 -1.89 4.32
C MET A 1 -14.45 -1.85 3.16
N ASN A 2 -14.20 -0.66 2.67
CA ASN A 2 -13.36 -0.45 1.49
C ASN A 2 -12.09 0.30 1.86
N LEU A 3 -10.94 -0.31 1.58
CA LEU A 3 -9.67 0.36 1.67
C LEU A 3 -9.23 0.80 0.27
N GLU A 4 -8.45 1.87 0.23
CA GLU A 4 -7.83 2.35 -0.99
C GLU A 4 -6.37 2.70 -0.69
N LEU A 5 -5.46 2.05 -1.41
CA LEU A 5 -4.04 2.39 -1.39
C LEU A 5 -3.74 3.16 -2.67
N LEU A 6 -3.47 4.45 -2.50
CA LEU A 6 -3.11 5.34 -3.61
C LEU A 6 -1.60 5.49 -3.65
N ARG A 7 -1.01 5.07 -4.75
CA ARG A 7 0.43 5.21 -4.99
C ARG A 7 0.70 6.60 -5.55
N ASP A 8 1.48 7.38 -4.83
CA ASP A 8 1.73 8.78 -5.18
C ASP A 8 2.99 8.98 -6.02
N SER A 9 4.09 8.29 -5.72
CA SER A 9 5.35 8.46 -6.45
C SER A 9 6.33 7.33 -6.16
N GLU A 10 7.23 7.11 -7.09
CA GLU A 10 8.42 6.31 -6.84
C GLU A 10 9.50 7.15 -6.17
N THR A 11 10.30 6.50 -5.35
CA THR A 11 11.40 7.13 -4.62
C THR A 11 12.75 6.72 -5.19
N ALA A 12 13.78 7.55 -4.96
CA ALA A 12 15.13 7.27 -5.46
C ALA A 12 15.73 6.00 -4.83
N ASN A 13 15.27 5.60 -3.66
CA ASN A 13 15.75 4.40 -2.96
C ASN A 13 14.99 3.11 -3.31
N GLY A 14 14.21 3.11 -4.38
CA GLY A 14 13.50 1.91 -4.86
C GLY A 14 12.16 1.66 -4.20
N GLY A 15 11.53 2.66 -3.65
CA GLY A 15 10.23 2.57 -3.00
C GLY A 15 9.09 3.15 -3.83
N ILE A 16 7.87 2.89 -3.36
CA ILE A 16 6.65 3.55 -3.81
C ILE A 16 5.97 4.13 -2.58
N LEU A 17 5.94 5.46 -2.49
CA LEU A 17 5.20 6.16 -1.46
C LEU A 17 3.74 6.28 -1.85
N GLY A 18 2.88 6.11 -0.86
CA GLY A 18 1.45 6.20 -1.07
C GLY A 18 0.69 6.61 0.18
N ARG A 19 -0.61 6.54 0.07
CA ARG A 19 -1.56 6.88 1.13
C ARG A 19 -2.61 5.79 1.22
N LEU A 20 -2.94 5.41 2.45
CA LEU A 20 -4.00 4.45 2.71
C LEU A 20 -5.23 5.17 3.24
N TYR A 21 -6.37 4.88 2.64
CA TYR A 21 -7.68 5.35 3.06
C TYR A 21 -8.54 4.18 3.51
N VAL A 22 -9.30 4.39 4.57
CA VAL A 22 -10.27 3.42 5.07
C VAL A 22 -11.65 4.07 5.00
N ASP A 23 -12.53 3.50 4.20
CA ASP A 23 -13.87 4.05 3.92
C ASP A 23 -13.83 5.56 3.59
N GLY A 24 -12.89 5.94 2.73
CA GLY A 24 -12.73 7.31 2.26
C GLY A 24 -11.97 8.25 3.20
N GLN A 25 -11.56 7.80 4.38
CA GLN A 25 -10.82 8.61 5.33
C GLN A 25 -9.35 8.25 5.34
N PHE A 26 -8.49 9.27 5.31
CA PHE A 26 -7.06 9.07 5.38
C PHE A 26 -6.66 8.35 6.67
N PHE A 27 -5.89 7.28 6.52
CA PHE A 27 -5.41 6.50 7.66
C PHE A 27 -3.92 6.69 7.92
N GLY A 28 -3.11 6.62 6.90
CA GLY A 28 -1.65 6.70 7.05
C GLY A 28 -0.92 6.66 5.71
N TYR A 29 0.39 6.87 5.78
CA TYR A 29 1.27 6.78 4.63
C TYR A 29 1.72 5.35 4.42
N THR A 30 1.93 4.97 3.17
CA THR A 30 2.41 3.64 2.80
C THR A 30 3.74 3.71 2.07
N LEU A 31 4.52 2.65 2.21
CA LEU A 31 5.76 2.47 1.47
C LEU A 31 5.82 1.02 0.99
N GLU A 32 6.09 0.84 -0.27
CA GLU A 32 6.25 -0.47 -0.89
C GLU A 32 7.64 -0.58 -1.51
N ASN A 33 8.13 -1.81 -1.62
CA ASN A 33 9.31 -2.10 -2.41
C ASN A 33 8.90 -2.18 -3.89
N ALA A 34 9.38 -1.26 -4.71
CA ALA A 34 8.98 -1.17 -6.11
C ALA A 34 9.29 -2.44 -6.91
N ALA A 35 10.37 -3.14 -6.57
CA ALA A 35 10.78 -4.35 -7.27
C ALA A 35 9.85 -5.54 -7.02
N ALA A 36 9.06 -5.51 -5.96
CA ALA A 36 8.18 -6.61 -5.54
C ALA A 36 6.75 -6.14 -5.26
N ALA A 37 6.37 -4.97 -5.73
CA ALA A 37 5.07 -4.39 -5.44
C ALA A 37 3.91 -5.27 -5.92
N ILE A 38 2.81 -5.22 -5.17
CA ILE A 38 1.56 -5.87 -5.54
C ILE A 38 1.06 -5.27 -6.86
N PRO A 39 0.53 -6.05 -7.79
CA PRO A 39 -0.12 -5.49 -8.97
C PRO A 39 -1.26 -4.55 -8.59
N ALA A 40 -1.51 -3.53 -9.39
CA ALA A 40 -2.70 -2.72 -9.23
C ALA A 40 -3.95 -3.58 -9.43
N GLY A 41 -5.00 -3.31 -8.67
CA GLY A 41 -6.24 -4.07 -8.76
C GLY A 41 -7.09 -4.02 -7.51
N LEU A 42 -8.11 -4.84 -7.49
CA LEU A 42 -9.02 -5.03 -6.38
C LEU A 42 -8.76 -6.39 -5.74
N PHE A 43 -8.57 -6.41 -4.43
CA PHE A 43 -8.24 -7.63 -3.69
C PHE A 43 -9.12 -7.75 -2.44
N SER A 44 -9.42 -8.99 -2.06
CA SER A 44 -10.00 -9.28 -0.75
C SER A 44 -8.94 -9.20 0.34
N MET A 45 -9.37 -8.87 1.54
CA MET A 45 -8.50 -8.84 2.71
C MET A 45 -9.01 -9.79 3.79
N PHE A 46 -8.11 -10.31 4.59
CA PHE A 46 -8.40 -11.24 5.67
C PHE A 46 -7.42 -11.08 6.83
N ALA A 47 -7.78 -11.59 7.99
CA ALA A 47 -6.88 -11.61 9.14
C ALA A 47 -5.94 -12.82 9.03
N ARG A 48 -4.64 -12.59 9.20
CA ARG A 48 -3.66 -13.67 9.19
C ARG A 48 -2.67 -13.52 10.32
N PHE A 49 -2.40 -14.62 11.02
CA PHE A 49 -1.34 -14.67 12.00
C PHE A 49 0.02 -14.72 11.29
N SER A 50 0.91 -13.81 11.69
CA SER A 50 2.27 -13.77 11.19
C SER A 50 3.23 -14.38 12.22
N PRO A 51 3.85 -15.53 11.92
CA PRO A 51 4.88 -16.09 12.81
C PRO A 51 6.06 -15.14 12.99
N LYS A 52 6.44 -14.45 11.92
CA LYS A 52 7.56 -13.50 11.93
C LYS A 52 7.35 -12.37 12.94
N PHE A 53 6.14 -11.82 12.99
CA PHE A 53 5.79 -10.71 13.87
C PHE A 53 5.07 -11.16 15.15
N ASN A 54 4.80 -12.46 15.26
CA ASN A 54 4.07 -13.05 16.39
C ASN A 54 2.77 -12.31 16.70
N SER A 55 2.02 -11.97 15.69
CA SER A 55 0.76 -11.23 15.80
C SER A 55 -0.10 -11.40 14.56
N PHE A 56 -1.40 -11.13 14.71
CA PHE A 56 -2.29 -11.02 13.56
C PHE A 56 -2.06 -9.72 12.82
N LYS A 57 -2.16 -9.78 11.51
CA LYS A 57 -2.01 -8.65 10.59
C LYS A 57 -3.17 -8.62 9.60
N ALA A 58 -3.41 -7.45 9.03
CA ALA A 58 -4.34 -7.29 7.92
C ALA A 58 -3.66 -7.76 6.64
N ALA A 59 -4.10 -8.89 6.13
CA ALA A 59 -3.52 -9.55 4.96
C ALA A 59 -4.33 -9.26 3.70
N ILE A 60 -3.64 -9.29 2.58
CA ILE A 60 -4.22 -9.07 1.25
C ILE A 60 -4.11 -10.38 0.47
N ASP A 61 -5.22 -10.84 -0.09
CA ASP A 61 -5.25 -12.03 -0.93
C ASP A 61 -4.77 -11.69 -2.34
N VAL A 62 -3.48 -11.83 -2.54
CA VAL A 62 -2.84 -11.58 -3.84
C VAL A 62 -2.58 -12.91 -4.52
N PRO A 63 -3.16 -13.15 -5.71
CA PRO A 63 -2.94 -14.41 -6.43
C PRO A 63 -1.46 -14.73 -6.63
N GLY A 64 -1.07 -15.96 -6.30
CA GLY A 64 0.29 -16.43 -6.44
C GLY A 64 1.27 -15.99 -5.35
N ARG A 65 0.80 -15.26 -4.34
CA ARG A 65 1.63 -14.81 -3.22
C ARG A 65 1.01 -15.20 -1.89
N GLU A 66 1.85 -15.46 -0.89
CA GLU A 66 1.44 -15.72 0.47
C GLU A 66 2.06 -14.70 1.43
N TYR A 67 1.42 -14.51 2.58
CA TYR A 67 1.91 -13.61 3.63
C TYR A 67 2.09 -12.16 3.17
N ILE A 68 1.26 -11.72 2.23
CA ILE A 68 1.17 -10.30 1.89
C ILE A 68 0.26 -9.63 2.91
N MET A 69 0.82 -8.75 3.72
CA MET A 69 0.10 -8.10 4.81
C MET A 69 0.71 -6.74 5.12
N PHE A 70 -0.10 -5.87 5.73
CA PHE A 70 0.42 -4.60 6.24
C PHE A 70 1.29 -4.87 7.47
N HIS A 71 2.51 -4.37 7.46
CA HIS A 71 3.38 -4.42 8.63
C HIS A 71 4.23 -3.15 8.76
N GLY A 72 5.02 -3.05 9.81
CA GLY A 72 5.88 -1.91 10.06
C GLY A 72 7.21 -2.00 9.35
N GLY A 73 7.83 -0.85 9.16
CA GLY A 73 9.14 -0.67 8.58
C GLY A 73 9.34 0.77 8.18
N ASN A 74 10.55 1.12 7.78
CA ASN A 74 10.91 2.50 7.48
C ASN A 74 11.42 2.70 6.06
N THR A 75 12.00 1.67 5.46
CA THR A 75 12.63 1.73 4.14
C THR A 75 12.04 0.69 3.21
N PRO A 76 12.17 0.84 1.88
CA PRO A 76 11.69 -0.18 0.95
C PRO A 76 12.30 -1.56 1.17
N GLY A 77 13.55 -1.62 1.62
CA GLY A 77 14.23 -2.88 1.92
C GLY A 77 13.67 -3.64 3.12
N ASP A 78 12.83 -3.02 3.93
CA ASP A 78 12.14 -3.68 5.04
C ASP A 78 10.98 -4.57 4.57
N SER A 79 10.71 -4.60 3.28
CA SER A 79 9.64 -5.40 2.71
C SER A 79 10.07 -6.10 1.42
N ALA A 80 9.59 -7.32 1.24
CA ALA A 80 9.73 -8.10 0.02
C ALA A 80 8.40 -8.18 -0.76
N GLY A 81 7.49 -7.23 -0.57
CA GLY A 81 6.21 -7.17 -1.27
C GLY A 81 5.04 -6.74 -0.41
N CYS A 82 5.19 -6.79 0.91
CA CYS A 82 4.16 -6.29 1.83
C CYS A 82 4.14 -4.77 1.84
N PRO A 83 2.97 -4.11 1.85
CA PRO A 83 2.92 -2.68 2.07
C PRO A 83 3.22 -2.35 3.53
N LEU A 84 4.06 -1.36 3.75
CA LEU A 84 4.33 -0.80 5.06
C LEU A 84 3.37 0.38 5.29
N VAL A 85 2.93 0.60 6.54
CA VAL A 85 2.03 1.69 6.86
C VAL A 85 2.48 2.42 8.11
N ALA A 86 2.51 3.75 8.07
CA ALA A 86 3.05 4.58 9.14
C ALA A 86 2.41 5.97 9.22
N LYS A 87 2.68 6.67 10.33
CA LYS A 87 2.11 7.98 10.64
C LYS A 87 2.68 9.11 9.80
N SER A 88 3.94 9.01 9.42
CA SER A 88 4.66 10.09 8.73
C SER A 88 5.53 9.56 7.62
N MET A 89 5.90 10.43 6.71
CA MET A 89 6.77 10.10 5.58
C MET A 89 7.76 11.22 5.30
N ASP A 90 8.87 10.84 4.68
CA ASP A 90 9.85 11.75 4.11
C ASP A 90 10.00 11.41 2.63
N ALA A 91 9.45 12.26 1.77
CA ALA A 91 9.44 12.02 0.33
C ALA A 91 10.86 12.04 -0.27
N ASP A 92 11.72 12.93 0.24
CA ASP A 92 13.10 13.05 -0.27
C ASP A 92 13.93 11.84 0.12
N ALA A 93 13.79 11.37 1.34
CA ALA A 93 14.50 10.18 1.81
C ALA A 93 13.87 8.87 1.33
N GLY A 94 12.60 8.89 0.91
CA GLY A 94 11.86 7.68 0.55
C GLY A 94 11.61 6.77 1.72
N THR A 95 11.26 7.34 2.88
CA THR A 95 11.08 6.63 4.13
C THR A 95 9.75 6.98 4.79
N ILE A 96 9.30 6.10 5.69
CA ILE A 96 8.16 6.34 6.58
C ILE A 96 8.56 6.05 8.03
N ALA A 97 7.80 6.58 8.98
CA ALA A 97 8.06 6.36 10.40
C ALA A 97 6.76 6.34 11.21
N GLY A 98 6.77 5.56 12.30
CA GLY A 98 5.62 5.43 13.19
C GLY A 98 4.65 4.33 12.70
N ASP A 99 5.00 3.08 12.92
CA ASP A 99 4.21 1.90 12.52
C ASP A 99 2.75 2.00 12.95
N LEU A 100 1.85 1.91 11.98
CA LEU A 100 0.41 1.87 12.18
C LEU A 100 -0.21 0.51 11.87
N SER A 101 0.58 -0.52 11.58
CA SER A 101 0.04 -1.81 11.14
C SER A 101 -0.83 -2.48 12.21
N GLY A 102 -0.46 -2.37 13.47
CA GLY A 102 -1.25 -2.88 14.57
C GLY A 102 -2.57 -2.12 14.77
N VAL A 103 -2.53 -0.80 14.66
CA VAL A 103 -3.72 0.05 14.72
C VAL A 103 -4.67 -0.28 13.57
N LEU A 104 -4.13 -0.50 12.37
CA LEU A 104 -4.92 -0.89 11.21
C LEU A 104 -5.63 -2.23 11.47
N TYR A 105 -4.90 -3.23 11.93
CA TYR A 105 -5.49 -4.53 12.24
C TYR A 105 -6.62 -4.40 13.27
N GLU A 106 -6.40 -3.70 14.37
CA GLU A 106 -7.41 -3.52 15.41
C GLU A 106 -8.66 -2.83 14.87
N ARG A 107 -8.50 -1.87 13.97
CA ARG A 107 -9.64 -1.20 13.34
C ARG A 107 -10.43 -2.11 12.42
N LEU A 108 -9.77 -3.02 11.72
CA LEU A 108 -10.37 -3.85 10.68
C LEU A 108 -10.81 -5.23 11.14
N LYS A 109 -10.33 -5.72 12.28
CA LYS A 109 -10.38 -7.16 12.62
C LYS A 109 -11.75 -7.79 12.54
N ASN A 110 -12.79 -7.12 12.99
CA ASN A 110 -14.15 -7.69 12.95
C ASN A 110 -14.65 -7.86 11.51
N ASP A 111 -14.39 -6.87 10.67
CA ASP A 111 -14.76 -6.93 9.25
C ASP A 111 -13.87 -7.89 8.47
N LEU A 112 -12.60 -8.02 8.82
CA LEU A 112 -11.69 -9.01 8.23
C LEU A 112 -12.20 -10.43 8.52
N GLU A 113 -12.58 -10.71 9.76
CA GLU A 113 -13.13 -12.02 10.15
C GLU A 113 -14.46 -12.31 9.46
N ALA A 114 -15.28 -11.29 9.22
CA ALA A 114 -16.54 -11.43 8.53
C ALA A 114 -16.40 -11.52 7.00
N GLY A 115 -15.20 -11.34 6.45
CA GLY A 115 -14.97 -11.38 5.01
C GLY A 115 -15.48 -10.13 4.26
N ASN A 116 -15.59 -9.02 4.94
CA ASN A 116 -16.23 -7.80 4.42
C ASN A 116 -15.23 -6.70 4.04
N VAL A 117 -13.95 -7.01 3.87
CA VAL A 117 -12.93 -6.01 3.56
C VAL A 117 -12.34 -6.24 2.18
N VAL A 118 -12.32 -5.20 1.38
CA VAL A 118 -11.64 -5.18 0.08
C VAL A 118 -10.70 -3.99 0.03
N ILE A 119 -9.66 -4.11 -0.77
CA ILE A 119 -8.70 -3.03 -1.02
C ILE A 119 -8.52 -2.82 -2.52
N THR A 120 -8.58 -1.57 -2.93
CA THR A 120 -8.19 -1.14 -4.28
C THR A 120 -6.79 -0.55 -4.21
N ILE A 121 -5.90 -1.04 -5.04
CA ILE A 121 -4.53 -0.53 -5.15
C ILE A 121 -4.38 0.06 -6.54
N ARG A 122 -4.05 1.36 -6.60
CA ARG A 122 -3.90 2.08 -7.86
C ARG A 122 -2.99 3.29 -7.71
N ARG A 123 -2.52 3.80 -8.80
CA ARG A 123 -1.82 5.07 -8.82
C ARG A 123 -2.81 6.21 -8.60
N ALA A 124 -2.39 7.20 -7.81
CA ALA A 124 -3.17 8.42 -7.65
C ALA A 124 -3.23 9.18 -8.97
N THR A 125 -4.26 9.98 -9.15
CA THR A 125 -4.43 10.80 -10.37
C THR A 125 -3.33 11.83 -10.54
N ASN A 126 -2.65 12.20 -9.44
CA ASN A 126 -1.50 13.11 -9.45
C ASN A 126 -0.15 12.39 -9.57
N TRP A 127 -0.14 11.08 -9.85
CA TRP A 127 1.10 10.35 -10.10
C TRP A 127 1.90 11.06 -11.17
N PRO A 128 3.23 11.21 -11.00
CA PRO A 128 4.07 11.76 -12.07
C PRO A 128 3.84 10.98 -13.35
N VAL A 129 3.42 11.67 -14.38
CA VAL A 129 3.03 11.06 -15.64
C VAL A 129 4.09 11.30 -16.68
N LEU A 130 4.24 10.32 -17.58
CA LEU A 130 4.96 10.54 -18.82
C LEU A 130 4.03 11.31 -19.75
N LEU A 131 4.45 12.52 -20.11
CA LEU A 131 3.75 13.33 -21.07
C LEU A 131 4.32 13.02 -22.45
N ALA A 132 3.50 12.45 -23.31
CA ALA A 132 3.88 12.17 -24.68
C ALA A 132 3.12 13.07 -25.64
N ILE A 133 3.83 13.62 -26.62
CA ILE A 133 3.26 14.41 -27.69
C ILE A 133 3.29 13.55 -28.94
N VAL A 134 2.12 13.30 -29.52
CA VAL A 134 1.98 12.54 -30.77
C VAL A 134 1.28 13.44 -31.77
N GLY A 135 2.02 13.92 -32.72
CA GLY A 135 1.52 14.95 -33.63
C GLY A 135 1.19 16.23 -32.86
N ALA A 136 -0.05 16.68 -32.98
CA ALA A 136 -0.56 17.86 -32.24
C ALA A 136 -1.28 17.50 -30.94
N ALA A 137 -1.36 16.21 -30.60
CA ALA A 137 -2.07 15.74 -29.41
C ALA A 137 -1.11 15.48 -28.27
N VAL A 138 -1.58 15.74 -27.06
CA VAL A 138 -0.84 15.48 -25.82
C VAL A 138 -1.58 14.39 -25.06
N TYR A 139 -0.83 13.34 -24.68
CA TYR A 139 -1.39 12.21 -23.95
C TYR A 139 -0.74 12.12 -22.57
N PHE A 140 -1.58 11.96 -21.57
CA PHE A 140 -1.15 11.70 -20.19
C PHE A 140 -1.29 10.21 -19.91
N PHE A 141 -0.20 9.58 -19.47
CA PHE A 141 -0.20 8.17 -19.08
C PHE A 141 -0.25 8.11 -17.55
N THR A 142 -1.44 7.87 -17.02
CA THR A 142 -1.68 7.61 -15.61
C THR A 142 -2.11 6.19 -15.40
N ARG A 143 -1.80 5.62 -14.27
CA ARG A 143 -2.22 4.29 -13.91
C ARG A 143 -2.77 4.27 -12.51
#